data_7bd95f5b722676d2b8a94841951112f0
#
_entry.id   7bd95f5b722676d2b8a94841951112f0
#
_cell.length_a   1.000
_cell.length_b   1.000
_cell.length_c   1.000
_cell.angle_alpha   90.00
_cell.angle_beta   90.00
_cell.angle_gamma   90.00
#
_symmetry.space_group_name_H-M   'P 1'
#
loop_
_entity.id
_entity.type
_entity.pdbx_description
1 polymer ?
#
loop_
_entity_poly.entity_id
_entity_poly.type
_entity_poly.pdbx_seq_one_letter_code
_entity_poly.pdbx_strand_id
1 'polypeptide(L)'
;MNLDWDDIHWKDPDGGTIVLHGVLPTVVLPNAMRPRLNWHGLGIMGSSEEVEVWAEEEKAEAQDSGINLDSAILNGGLDGLYLEMLAYGVEGLQVGKFPDPEPRRLHKAAVNHDRQVYFIEPDMDDEDWAEFLGKEAKAMTRPLKLARIIFTSRRWRKGIKRMRKHVVEQPSREPDGLQAASALAATWWALNRENSVEELNQQKDLRFASRLRGALSNLRGIHGDEAVLLVPIQQAWRASMLSALKAQPDAETSLLGASSHQEEE
;
A
#
# COMPACT_ATOMS: atom_id res chain seq x y z
N MET A 1 -6.18 4.29 -15.65
CA MET A 1 -5.97 4.50 -14.19
C MET A 1 -6.77 5.72 -13.81
N ASN A 2 -7.68 5.62 -12.82
CA ASN A 2 -8.41 6.73 -12.26
C ASN A 2 -7.87 6.96 -10.84
N LEU A 3 -7.30 8.14 -10.59
CA LEU A 3 -6.75 8.53 -9.29
C LEU A 3 -7.81 9.31 -8.52
N ASP A 4 -8.89 8.60 -8.17
CA ASP A 4 -9.99 9.10 -7.37
C ASP A 4 -9.62 9.11 -5.88
N TRP A 5 -10.33 9.92 -5.09
CA TRP A 5 -10.12 10.03 -3.65
C TRP A 5 -11.15 9.24 -2.85
N ASP A 6 -12.27 8.88 -3.47
CA ASP A 6 -13.33 8.10 -2.81
C ASP A 6 -12.87 6.64 -2.60
N ASP A 7 -13.29 6.05 -1.49
CA ASP A 7 -13.05 4.65 -1.19
C ASP A 7 -13.77 3.74 -2.19
N ILE A 8 -13.10 2.67 -2.60
CA ILE A 8 -13.71 1.65 -3.46
C ILE A 8 -14.28 0.55 -2.57
N HIS A 9 -15.60 0.38 -2.63
CA HIS A 9 -16.31 -0.69 -1.93
C HIS A 9 -16.55 -1.86 -2.87
N TRP A 10 -15.98 -3.01 -2.53
CA TRP A 10 -16.23 -4.26 -3.25
C TRP A 10 -16.95 -5.25 -2.33
N LYS A 11 -18.15 -5.69 -2.75
CA LYS A 11 -18.92 -6.71 -2.05
C LYS A 11 -18.48 -8.07 -2.51
N ASP A 12 -18.05 -8.92 -1.57
CA ASP A 12 -17.73 -10.31 -1.85
C ASP A 12 -19.02 -11.10 -2.13
N PRO A 13 -19.07 -11.94 -3.19
CA PRO A 13 -20.22 -12.80 -3.44
C PRO A 13 -20.59 -13.72 -2.26
N ASP A 14 -19.60 -14.09 -1.45
CA ASP A 14 -19.79 -14.94 -0.27
C ASP A 14 -20.22 -14.12 0.98
N GLY A 15 -20.44 -12.81 0.86
CA GLY A 15 -20.81 -11.88 1.93
C GLY A 15 -19.64 -10.99 2.39
N GLY A 16 -20.00 -9.89 3.06
CA GLY A 16 -19.05 -8.88 3.54
C GLY A 16 -18.60 -7.88 2.48
N THR A 17 -17.78 -6.93 2.90
CA THR A 17 -17.29 -5.84 2.04
C THR A 17 -15.81 -5.59 2.28
N ILE A 18 -15.03 -5.50 1.20
CA ILE A 18 -13.65 -4.99 1.23
C ILE A 18 -13.70 -3.52 0.80
N VAL A 19 -13.12 -2.64 1.62
CA VAL A 19 -13.00 -1.20 1.36
C VAL A 19 -11.55 -0.89 1.02
N LEU A 20 -11.27 -0.59 -0.25
CA LEU A 20 -9.94 -0.18 -0.71
C LEU A 20 -9.78 1.33 -0.50
N HIS A 21 -9.16 1.71 0.61
CA HIS A 21 -8.87 3.09 0.97
C HIS A 21 -7.55 3.53 0.33
N GLY A 22 -7.61 4.56 -0.52
CA GLY A 22 -6.44 5.05 -1.25
C GLY A 22 -5.51 5.87 -0.37
N VAL A 23 -4.28 5.40 -0.18
CA VAL A 23 -3.22 6.13 0.53
C VAL A 23 -2.09 6.54 -0.40
N LEU A 24 -1.32 7.53 0.02
CA LEU A 24 -0.09 7.97 -0.65
C LEU A 24 1.10 7.65 0.25
N PRO A 25 2.08 6.87 -0.20
CA PRO A 25 3.21 6.46 0.64
C PRO A 25 3.92 7.65 1.27
N THR A 26 4.22 7.57 2.55
CA THR A 26 4.92 8.58 3.36
C THR A 26 4.24 9.97 3.42
N VAL A 27 2.96 10.05 3.07
CA VAL A 27 2.16 11.29 3.09
C VAL A 27 1.10 11.21 4.18
N VAL A 28 1.01 12.23 5.03
CA VAL A 28 -0.07 12.37 6.00
C VAL A 28 -1.31 12.89 5.29
N LEU A 29 -2.34 12.05 5.20
CA LEU A 29 -3.61 12.47 4.60
C LEU A 29 -4.37 13.44 5.52
N PRO A 30 -5.01 14.48 4.94
CA PRO A 30 -5.90 15.37 5.68
C PRO A 30 -7.01 14.60 6.40
N ASN A 31 -7.45 15.12 7.55
CA ASN A 31 -8.47 14.44 8.36
C ASN A 31 -9.77 14.17 7.60
N ALA A 32 -10.15 15.07 6.68
CA ALA A 32 -11.35 14.91 5.86
C ALA A 32 -11.32 13.69 4.92
N MET A 33 -10.11 13.20 4.59
CA MET A 33 -9.90 12.06 3.70
C MET A 33 -9.72 10.74 4.44
N ARG A 34 -9.65 10.77 5.76
CA ARG A 34 -9.44 9.58 6.58
C ARG A 34 -10.71 8.75 6.68
N PRO A 35 -10.63 7.40 6.62
CA PRO A 35 -11.80 6.55 6.71
C PRO A 35 -12.47 6.68 8.08
N ARG A 36 -13.80 6.59 8.10
CA ARG A 36 -14.58 6.54 9.34
C ARG A 36 -14.37 5.19 10.02
N LEU A 37 -14.55 5.15 11.35
CA LEU A 37 -14.40 3.92 12.15
C LEU A 37 -15.65 3.00 12.04
N ASN A 38 -16.07 2.65 10.83
CA ASN A 38 -17.21 1.76 10.56
C ASN A 38 -16.77 0.42 9.92
N TRP A 39 -15.53 0.01 10.14
CA TRP A 39 -14.97 -1.26 9.67
C TRP A 39 -14.71 -2.20 10.85
N HIS A 40 -14.67 -3.51 10.59
CA HIS A 40 -14.51 -4.56 11.60
C HIS A 40 -13.08 -5.10 11.69
N GLY A 41 -12.33 -5.09 10.59
CA GLY A 41 -10.94 -5.51 10.53
C GLY A 41 -10.12 -4.66 9.58
N LEU A 42 -8.80 -4.78 9.70
CA LEU A 42 -7.81 -4.04 8.93
C LEU A 42 -6.93 -5.02 8.14
N GLY A 43 -6.82 -4.84 6.82
CA GLY A 43 -5.86 -5.55 5.97
C GLY A 43 -4.67 -4.66 5.65
N ILE A 44 -3.50 -4.96 6.18
CA ILE A 44 -2.24 -4.28 5.86
C ILE A 44 -1.60 -4.97 4.65
N MET A 45 -1.24 -4.21 3.61
CA MET A 45 -0.69 -4.73 2.35
C MET A 45 0.81 -5.10 2.45
N GLY A 46 1.34 -5.27 3.63
CA GLY A 46 2.70 -5.71 3.97
C GLY A 46 2.70 -7.01 4.75
N SER A 47 3.89 -7.47 5.16
CA SER A 47 4.10 -8.64 6.02
C SER A 47 3.92 -8.32 7.50
N SER A 48 3.89 -9.34 8.35
CA SER A 48 3.80 -9.20 9.81
C SER A 48 5.01 -8.45 10.41
N GLU A 49 6.16 -8.50 9.76
CA GLU A 49 7.40 -7.83 10.17
C GLU A 49 7.31 -6.30 10.14
N GLU A 50 6.35 -5.74 9.39
CA GLU A 50 6.12 -4.29 9.29
C GLU A 50 5.96 -3.61 10.66
N VAL A 51 5.38 -4.31 11.64
CA VAL A 51 5.14 -3.75 12.98
C VAL A 51 6.46 -3.46 13.69
N GLU A 52 7.44 -4.35 13.56
CA GLU A 52 8.78 -4.19 14.14
C GLU A 52 9.54 -3.08 13.41
N VAL A 53 9.48 -3.07 12.08
CA VAL A 53 10.08 -2.02 11.25
C VAL A 53 9.53 -0.64 11.64
N TRP A 54 8.21 -0.50 11.79
CA TRP A 54 7.62 0.76 12.24
C TRP A 54 8.08 1.19 13.64
N ALA A 55 8.28 0.24 14.55
CA ALA A 55 8.78 0.55 15.90
C ALA A 55 10.24 1.03 15.87
N GLU A 56 11.07 0.44 15.01
CA GLU A 56 12.45 0.89 14.79
C GLU A 56 12.52 2.27 14.14
N GLU A 57 11.70 2.51 13.12
CA GLU A 57 11.60 3.80 12.45
C GLU A 57 11.12 4.90 13.40
N GLU A 58 10.09 4.64 14.23
CA GLU A 58 9.62 5.59 15.26
C GLU A 58 10.74 5.92 16.27
N LYS A 59 11.52 4.91 16.66
CA LYS A 59 12.65 5.11 17.57
C LYS A 59 13.77 5.94 16.94
N ALA A 60 14.09 5.69 15.69
CA ALA A 60 15.09 6.45 14.94
C ALA A 60 14.67 7.92 14.77
N GLU A 61 13.42 8.16 14.36
CA GLU A 61 12.85 9.52 14.21
C GLU A 61 12.82 10.30 15.54
N ALA A 62 12.61 9.62 16.67
CA ALA A 62 12.63 10.24 17.98
C ALA A 62 14.06 10.66 18.40
N GLN A 63 15.09 10.00 17.89
CA GLN A 63 16.49 10.32 18.17
C GLN A 63 17.03 11.41 17.24
N ASP A 64 16.71 11.30 15.95
CA ASP A 64 17.15 12.24 14.91
C ASP A 64 16.04 12.39 13.87
N SER A 65 15.35 13.53 13.92
CA SER A 65 14.21 13.80 13.06
C SER A 65 14.61 13.92 11.59
N GLY A 66 13.99 13.08 10.75
CA GLY A 66 14.25 13.01 9.31
C GLY A 66 15.28 11.96 8.92
N ILE A 67 15.90 11.25 9.87
CA ILE A 67 16.95 10.26 9.58
C ILE A 67 16.47 9.15 8.63
N ASN A 68 15.22 8.70 8.78
CA ASN A 68 14.67 7.66 7.90
C ASN A 68 14.48 8.19 6.47
N LEU A 69 14.00 9.43 6.31
CA LEU A 69 13.86 10.07 5.00
C LEU A 69 15.22 10.23 4.31
N ASP A 70 16.21 10.76 5.03
CA ASP A 70 17.56 10.97 4.49
C ASP A 70 18.21 9.64 4.10
N SER A 71 18.08 8.62 4.94
CA SER A 71 18.55 7.25 4.64
C SER A 71 17.88 6.68 3.40
N ALA A 72 16.56 6.80 3.28
CA ALA A 72 15.81 6.29 2.15
C ALA A 72 16.16 7.01 0.83
N ILE A 73 16.37 8.32 0.88
CA ILE A 73 16.85 9.10 -0.28
C ILE A 73 18.26 8.65 -0.68
N LEU A 74 19.17 8.48 0.28
CA LEU A 74 20.55 8.05 0.04
C LEU A 74 20.63 6.63 -0.53
N ASN A 75 19.72 5.73 -0.16
CA ASN A 75 19.63 4.40 -0.73
C ASN A 75 19.30 4.43 -2.23
N GLY A 76 18.78 5.55 -2.73
CA GLY A 76 18.61 5.82 -4.15
C GLY A 76 17.52 4.99 -4.83
N GLY A 77 17.70 4.73 -6.13
CA GLY A 77 16.73 4.00 -6.92
C GLY A 77 15.45 4.79 -7.21
N LEU A 78 14.37 4.09 -7.50
CA LEU A 78 13.06 4.73 -7.76
C LEU A 78 12.42 5.26 -6.46
N ASP A 79 12.66 4.57 -5.36
CA ASP A 79 12.09 4.92 -4.05
C ASP A 79 12.75 6.21 -3.51
N GLY A 80 14.08 6.28 -3.52
CA GLY A 80 14.80 7.49 -3.15
C GLY A 80 14.44 8.70 -4.03
N LEU A 81 14.31 8.49 -5.35
CA LEU A 81 13.89 9.55 -6.27
C LEU A 81 12.44 10.02 -5.99
N TYR A 82 11.54 9.08 -5.66
CA TYR A 82 10.17 9.41 -5.26
C TYR A 82 10.17 10.29 -4.01
N LEU A 83 10.90 9.87 -2.97
CA LEU A 83 10.97 10.57 -1.69
C LEU A 83 11.62 11.94 -1.83
N GLU A 84 12.72 12.06 -2.60
CA GLU A 84 13.36 13.34 -2.90
C GLU A 84 12.38 14.29 -3.59
N MET A 85 11.69 13.83 -4.64
CA MET A 85 10.74 14.68 -5.36
C MET A 85 9.50 15.03 -4.53
N LEU A 86 9.09 14.15 -3.61
CA LEU A 86 8.00 14.39 -2.68
C LEU A 86 8.41 15.47 -1.66
N ALA A 87 9.57 15.30 -1.02
CA ALA A 87 10.07 16.19 0.02
C ALA A 87 10.36 17.61 -0.47
N TYR A 88 10.93 17.74 -1.67
CA TYR A 88 11.34 19.04 -2.22
C TYR A 88 10.37 19.60 -3.27
N GLY A 89 9.43 18.84 -3.77
CA GLY A 89 8.53 19.24 -4.85
C GLY A 89 7.06 19.38 -4.47
N VAL A 90 6.68 19.04 -3.23
CA VAL A 90 5.29 19.11 -2.77
C VAL A 90 5.20 20.05 -1.57
N GLU A 91 4.45 21.14 -1.74
CA GLU A 91 4.22 22.13 -0.69
C GLU A 91 2.85 21.93 -0.02
N GLY A 92 2.71 22.40 1.21
CA GLY A 92 1.43 22.43 1.94
C GLY A 92 0.98 21.10 2.53
N LEU A 93 1.78 20.02 2.39
CA LEU A 93 1.53 18.70 2.98
C LEU A 93 2.67 18.27 3.90
N GLN A 94 2.34 17.43 4.86
CA GLN A 94 3.33 16.67 5.60
C GLN A 94 3.70 15.42 4.79
N VAL A 95 4.90 15.42 4.23
CA VAL A 95 5.42 14.38 3.34
C VAL A 95 6.74 13.82 3.86
N GLY A 96 7.17 12.69 3.31
CA GLY A 96 8.42 12.03 3.72
C GLY A 96 8.41 11.58 5.17
N LYS A 97 7.25 11.18 5.69
CA LYS A 97 7.08 10.76 7.09
C LYS A 97 7.27 9.25 7.23
N PHE A 98 8.03 8.90 8.27
CA PHE A 98 8.30 7.52 8.66
C PHE A 98 7.91 7.30 10.13
N PRO A 99 7.38 6.12 10.46
CA PRO A 99 6.88 5.11 9.52
C PRO A 99 5.75 5.65 8.62
N ASP A 100 5.41 4.91 7.53
CA ASP A 100 4.33 5.33 6.62
C ASP A 100 3.07 5.66 7.43
N PRO A 101 2.62 6.93 7.41
CA PRO A 101 1.72 7.45 8.43
C PRO A 101 0.33 6.82 8.39
N GLU A 102 -0.22 6.51 7.21
CA GLU A 102 -1.60 6.06 7.14
C GLU A 102 -1.78 4.58 7.52
N PRO A 103 -0.99 3.61 7.02
CA PRO A 103 -1.03 2.23 7.51
C PRO A 103 -0.74 2.16 9.01
N ARG A 104 0.30 2.87 9.49
CA ARG A 104 0.67 2.89 10.91
C ARG A 104 -0.43 3.45 11.81
N ARG A 105 -1.06 4.56 11.39
CA ARG A 105 -2.18 5.18 12.12
C ARG A 105 -3.39 4.24 12.20
N LEU A 106 -3.73 3.58 11.09
CA LEU A 106 -4.85 2.64 11.04
C LEU A 106 -4.57 1.39 11.87
N HIS A 107 -3.33 0.90 11.88
CA HIS A 107 -2.91 -0.18 12.76
C HIS A 107 -3.10 0.18 14.23
N LYS A 108 -2.60 1.35 14.67
CA LYS A 108 -2.82 1.85 16.04
C LYS A 108 -4.32 1.98 16.37
N ALA A 109 -5.13 2.43 15.42
CA ALA A 109 -6.58 2.51 15.61
C ALA A 109 -7.23 1.12 15.72
N ALA A 110 -6.78 0.13 14.94
CA ALA A 110 -7.26 -1.25 15.04
C ALA A 110 -6.98 -1.83 16.43
N VAL A 111 -5.73 -1.74 16.88
CA VAL A 111 -5.30 -2.21 18.21
C VAL A 111 -6.08 -1.52 19.33
N ASN A 112 -6.23 -0.20 19.28
CA ASN A 112 -6.95 0.58 20.30
C ASN A 112 -8.46 0.27 20.39
N HIS A 113 -9.02 -0.35 19.36
CA HIS A 113 -10.44 -0.72 19.30
C HIS A 113 -10.67 -2.23 19.23
N ASP A 114 -9.66 -3.03 19.60
CA ASP A 114 -9.68 -4.51 19.61
C ASP A 114 -10.18 -5.12 18.28
N ARG A 115 -9.73 -4.52 17.13
CA ARG A 115 -10.09 -4.99 15.79
C ARG A 115 -9.03 -5.91 15.24
N GLN A 116 -9.47 -6.93 14.51
CA GLN A 116 -8.57 -7.87 13.85
C GLN A 116 -7.68 -7.17 12.83
N VAL A 117 -6.39 -7.49 12.84
CA VAL A 117 -5.42 -7.03 11.85
C VAL A 117 -4.90 -8.23 11.06
N TYR A 118 -4.89 -8.09 9.74
CA TYR A 118 -4.43 -9.12 8.80
C TYR A 118 -3.28 -8.55 7.97
N PHE A 119 -2.17 -9.26 7.93
CA PHE A 119 -1.05 -8.96 7.05
C PHE A 119 -1.21 -9.72 5.74
N ILE A 120 -1.32 -8.98 4.64
CA ILE A 120 -1.74 -9.54 3.34
C ILE A 120 -0.57 -10.09 2.55
N GLU A 121 0.61 -9.50 2.69
CA GLU A 121 1.82 -10.07 2.11
C GLU A 121 2.19 -11.37 2.85
N PRO A 122 2.46 -12.48 2.13
CA PRO A 122 2.94 -13.70 2.76
C PRO A 122 4.30 -13.48 3.42
N ASP A 123 4.55 -14.18 4.51
CA ASP A 123 5.85 -14.15 5.18
C ASP A 123 6.92 -14.91 4.35
N MET A 124 8.19 -14.70 4.66
CA MET A 124 9.31 -15.28 3.89
C MET A 124 9.47 -16.79 4.03
N ASP A 125 8.80 -17.41 4.98
CA ASP A 125 8.73 -18.87 5.16
C ASP A 125 7.71 -19.54 4.21
N ASP A 126 6.87 -18.76 3.52
CA ASP A 126 6.03 -19.26 2.41
C ASP A 126 6.93 -19.53 1.18
N GLU A 127 7.16 -20.83 0.90
CA GLU A 127 8.07 -21.26 -0.18
C GLU A 127 7.62 -20.75 -1.55
N ASP A 128 6.31 -20.74 -1.83
CA ASP A 128 5.74 -20.24 -3.10
C ASP A 128 5.97 -18.73 -3.24
N TRP A 129 5.86 -17.99 -2.14
CA TRP A 129 6.12 -16.55 -2.13
C TRP A 129 7.61 -16.26 -2.30
N ALA A 130 8.48 -16.97 -1.62
CA ALA A 130 9.92 -16.83 -1.76
C ALA A 130 10.37 -17.15 -3.21
N GLU A 131 9.79 -18.18 -3.85
CA GLU A 131 10.05 -18.50 -5.26
C GLU A 131 9.55 -17.36 -6.18
N PHE A 132 8.36 -16.82 -5.90
CA PHE A 132 7.79 -15.69 -6.63
C PHE A 132 8.70 -14.47 -6.56
N LEU A 133 9.14 -14.07 -5.37
CA LEU A 133 10.07 -12.94 -5.17
C LEU A 133 11.39 -13.16 -5.91
N GLY A 134 11.90 -14.40 -5.93
CA GLY A 134 13.07 -14.77 -6.72
C GLY A 134 12.89 -14.56 -8.23
N LYS A 135 11.72 -14.90 -8.76
CA LYS A 135 11.36 -14.65 -10.17
C LYS A 135 11.25 -13.15 -10.46
N GLU A 136 10.65 -12.38 -9.56
CA GLU A 136 10.50 -10.93 -9.69
C GLU A 136 11.87 -10.25 -9.69
N ALA A 137 12.74 -10.57 -8.72
CA ALA A 137 14.11 -10.06 -8.64
C ALA A 137 14.91 -10.36 -9.93
N LYS A 138 14.83 -11.59 -10.43
CA LYS A 138 15.47 -11.99 -11.70
C LYS A 138 14.89 -11.22 -12.90
N ALA A 139 13.60 -10.92 -12.91
CA ALA A 139 12.99 -10.14 -13.97
C ALA A 139 13.47 -8.67 -13.93
N MET A 140 13.68 -8.10 -12.76
CA MET A 140 14.13 -6.71 -12.56
C MET A 140 15.61 -6.51 -12.95
N THR A 141 16.46 -7.53 -12.76
CA THR A 141 17.91 -7.48 -13.04
C THR A 141 18.28 -7.73 -14.50
N ARG A 142 17.33 -7.89 -15.42
CA ARG A 142 17.62 -8.07 -16.86
C ARG A 142 18.38 -6.87 -17.43
N PRO A 143 19.44 -7.09 -18.26
CA PRO A 143 20.31 -6.01 -18.75
C PRO A 143 19.57 -4.85 -19.44
N LEU A 144 18.54 -5.15 -20.23
CA LEU A 144 17.73 -4.13 -20.91
C LEU A 144 16.93 -3.27 -19.92
N LYS A 145 16.55 -3.83 -18.76
CA LYS A 145 15.87 -3.08 -17.71
C LYS A 145 16.83 -2.19 -16.93
N LEU A 146 18.03 -2.69 -16.66
CA LEU A 146 19.10 -1.90 -16.05
C LEU A 146 19.50 -0.71 -16.94
N ALA A 147 19.58 -0.88 -18.26
CA ALA A 147 19.85 0.21 -19.18
C ALA A 147 18.76 1.31 -19.14
N ARG A 148 17.52 0.99 -18.75
CA ARG A 148 16.44 1.99 -18.59
C ARG A 148 16.67 2.95 -17.43
N ILE A 149 17.53 2.59 -16.46
CA ILE A 149 17.90 3.45 -15.32
C ILE A 149 18.50 4.77 -15.83
N ILE A 150 19.30 4.73 -16.90
CA ILE A 150 19.91 5.91 -17.52
C ILE A 150 18.86 6.95 -17.98
N PHE A 151 17.67 6.49 -18.35
CA PHE A 151 16.57 7.34 -18.83
C PHE A 151 15.52 7.63 -17.75
N THR A 152 15.78 7.28 -16.49
CA THR A 152 14.80 7.40 -15.38
C THR A 152 14.25 8.82 -15.26
N SER A 153 15.07 9.84 -15.25
CA SER A 153 14.62 11.24 -15.12
C SER A 153 13.68 11.69 -16.24
N ARG A 154 13.91 11.22 -17.48
CA ARG A 154 13.03 11.55 -18.62
C ARG A 154 11.71 10.77 -18.55
N ARG A 155 11.77 9.50 -18.15
CA ARG A 155 10.59 8.65 -17.96
C ARG A 155 9.73 9.19 -16.82
N TRP A 156 10.36 9.61 -15.74
CA TRP A 156 9.71 10.22 -14.59
C TRP A 156 8.94 11.48 -14.97
N ARG A 157 9.59 12.46 -15.60
CA ARG A 157 8.93 13.69 -16.04
C ARG A 157 7.74 13.44 -16.99
N LYS A 158 7.86 12.49 -17.92
CA LYS A 158 6.76 12.09 -18.78
C LYS A 158 5.64 11.40 -18.01
N GLY A 159 6.00 10.56 -17.02
CA GLY A 159 5.08 9.89 -16.13
C GLY A 159 4.23 10.88 -15.34
N ILE A 160 4.85 11.83 -14.64
CA ILE A 160 4.14 12.88 -13.89
C ILE A 160 3.15 13.64 -14.77
N LYS A 161 3.60 14.08 -15.97
CA LYS A 161 2.74 14.80 -16.90
C LYS A 161 1.53 13.95 -17.36
N ARG A 162 1.73 12.63 -17.49
CA ARG A 162 0.65 11.69 -17.81
C ARG A 162 -0.30 11.51 -16.64
N MET A 163 0.26 11.24 -15.44
CA MET A 163 -0.54 10.94 -14.24
C MET A 163 -1.35 12.12 -13.74
N ARG A 164 -0.85 13.35 -13.84
CA ARG A 164 -1.61 14.56 -13.52
C ARG A 164 -2.96 14.66 -14.24
N LYS A 165 -3.09 14.06 -15.42
CA LYS A 165 -4.35 14.04 -16.18
C LYS A 165 -5.38 13.04 -15.63
N HIS A 166 -4.96 12.12 -14.77
CA HIS A 166 -5.78 11.08 -14.17
C HIS A 166 -6.17 11.39 -12.72
N VAL A 167 -5.54 12.40 -12.13
CA VAL A 167 -5.91 12.83 -10.77
C VAL A 167 -7.23 13.60 -10.85
N VAL A 168 -8.21 13.12 -10.08
CA VAL A 168 -9.51 13.78 -9.96
C VAL A 168 -9.36 14.98 -9.03
N GLU A 169 -9.95 16.11 -9.40
CA GLU A 169 -10.01 17.28 -8.51
C GLU A 169 -10.72 16.94 -7.23
N GLN A 170 -10.16 17.39 -6.12
CA GLN A 170 -10.78 17.16 -4.82
C GLN A 170 -12.02 18.04 -4.65
N PRO A 171 -13.07 17.49 -4.01
CA PRO A 171 -14.30 18.25 -3.76
C PRO A 171 -14.15 19.36 -2.72
N SER A 172 -13.03 19.50 -2.04
CA SER A 172 -12.82 20.47 -0.97
C SER A 172 -11.48 21.21 -1.05
N ARG A 173 -11.41 22.35 -0.33
CA ARG A 173 -10.32 23.33 -0.21
C ARG A 173 -8.98 22.77 0.32
N GLU A 174 -8.63 21.57 -0.07
CA GLU A 174 -7.39 20.90 0.36
C GLU A 174 -6.17 21.45 -0.40
N PRO A 175 -4.98 21.35 0.18
CA PRO A 175 -3.79 21.93 -0.42
C PRO A 175 -3.47 21.35 -1.79
N ASP A 176 -3.05 22.21 -2.72
CA ASP A 176 -2.63 21.85 -4.10
C ASP A 176 -1.58 20.73 -4.13
N GLY A 177 -0.85 20.57 -3.03
CA GLY A 177 0.14 19.53 -2.84
C GLY A 177 -0.40 18.09 -2.99
N LEU A 178 -1.66 17.82 -2.65
CA LEU A 178 -2.21 16.45 -2.76
C LEU A 178 -2.29 15.94 -4.20
N GLN A 179 -2.68 16.79 -5.14
CA GLN A 179 -2.70 16.41 -6.56
C GLN A 179 -1.29 16.12 -7.08
N ALA A 180 -0.32 16.92 -6.65
CA ALA A 180 1.08 16.71 -7.00
C ALA A 180 1.62 15.40 -6.39
N ALA A 181 1.36 15.16 -5.12
CA ALA A 181 1.76 13.93 -4.41
C ALA A 181 1.11 12.69 -5.05
N SER A 182 -0.18 12.73 -5.37
CA SER A 182 -0.90 11.64 -6.07
C SER A 182 -0.27 11.33 -7.44
N ALA A 183 0.04 12.37 -8.25
CA ALA A 183 0.69 12.16 -9.54
C ALA A 183 2.11 11.60 -9.41
N LEU A 184 2.86 12.01 -8.38
CA LEU A 184 4.19 11.47 -8.06
C LEU A 184 4.08 9.98 -7.65
N ALA A 185 3.23 9.66 -6.69
CA ALA A 185 3.02 8.30 -6.20
C ALA A 185 2.56 7.36 -7.33
N ALA A 186 1.61 7.81 -8.17
CA ALA A 186 1.15 7.02 -9.31
C ALA A 186 2.24 6.84 -10.39
N THR A 187 3.13 7.82 -10.56
CA THR A 187 4.27 7.69 -11.48
C THR A 187 5.27 6.67 -10.95
N TRP A 188 5.62 6.77 -9.67
CA TRP A 188 6.48 5.81 -9.00
C TRP A 188 5.92 4.38 -9.10
N TRP A 189 4.65 4.19 -8.76
CA TRP A 189 3.96 2.92 -8.91
C TRP A 189 4.03 2.34 -10.33
N ALA A 190 3.71 3.16 -11.34
CA ALA A 190 3.74 2.73 -12.73
C ALA A 190 5.15 2.32 -13.18
N LEU A 191 6.19 3.05 -12.78
CA LEU A 191 7.58 2.74 -13.10
C LEU A 191 8.06 1.46 -12.41
N ASN A 192 7.65 1.21 -11.17
CA ASN A 192 7.95 -0.04 -10.47
C ASN A 192 7.29 -1.24 -11.15
N ARG A 193 6.01 -1.15 -11.52
CA ARG A 193 5.35 -2.22 -12.29
C ARG A 193 5.99 -2.47 -13.65
N GLU A 194 6.44 -1.43 -14.35
CA GLU A 194 7.18 -1.57 -15.60
C GLU A 194 8.55 -2.26 -15.43
N ASN A 195 9.14 -2.23 -14.24
CA ASN A 195 10.38 -2.93 -13.91
C ASN A 195 10.19 -4.43 -13.67
N SER A 196 9.02 -4.87 -13.24
CA SER A 196 8.61 -6.28 -13.22
C SER A 196 8.08 -6.71 -14.59
N VAL A 197 7.44 -7.85 -14.71
CA VAL A 197 6.71 -8.31 -15.90
C VAL A 197 5.23 -8.39 -15.58
N GLU A 198 4.37 -8.18 -16.58
CA GLU A 198 2.93 -8.05 -16.36
C GLU A 198 2.31 -9.32 -15.75
N GLU A 199 2.80 -10.49 -16.16
CA GLU A 199 2.35 -11.77 -15.63
C GLU A 199 2.64 -11.92 -14.12
N LEU A 200 3.81 -11.47 -13.66
CA LEU A 200 4.15 -11.47 -12.24
C LEU A 200 3.32 -10.44 -11.47
N ASN A 201 3.11 -9.25 -12.04
CA ASN A 201 2.24 -8.25 -11.43
C ASN A 201 0.81 -8.79 -11.24
N GLN A 202 0.27 -9.52 -12.23
CA GLN A 202 -1.06 -10.13 -12.14
C GLN A 202 -1.09 -11.27 -11.11
N GLN A 203 -0.07 -12.12 -11.06
CA GLN A 203 0.05 -13.17 -10.05
C GLN A 203 0.07 -12.59 -8.63
N LYS A 204 0.85 -11.53 -8.42
CA LYS A 204 0.89 -10.80 -7.13
C LYS A 204 -0.49 -10.26 -6.76
N ASP A 205 -1.14 -9.55 -7.67
CA ASP A 205 -2.45 -8.96 -7.44
C ASP A 205 -3.50 -10.06 -7.11
N LEU A 206 -3.48 -11.20 -7.80
CA LEU A 206 -4.38 -12.34 -7.55
C LEU A 206 -4.10 -12.99 -6.19
N ARG A 207 -2.83 -13.21 -5.82
CA ARG A 207 -2.48 -13.77 -4.52
C ARG A 207 -2.95 -12.87 -3.38
N PHE A 208 -2.73 -11.56 -3.50
CA PHE A 208 -3.19 -10.60 -2.50
C PHE A 208 -4.72 -10.53 -2.43
N ALA A 209 -5.42 -10.61 -3.57
CA ALA A 209 -6.87 -10.68 -3.59
C ALA A 209 -7.40 -11.96 -2.90
N SER A 210 -6.74 -13.12 -3.10
CA SER A 210 -7.04 -14.38 -2.42
C SER A 210 -6.92 -14.23 -0.89
N ARG A 211 -5.83 -13.62 -0.42
CA ARG A 211 -5.60 -13.38 1.02
C ARG A 211 -6.57 -12.35 1.61
N LEU A 212 -6.90 -11.29 0.88
CA LEU A 212 -7.94 -10.33 1.29
C LEU A 212 -9.30 -10.99 1.44
N ARG A 213 -9.68 -11.90 0.53
CA ARG A 213 -10.91 -12.69 0.65
C ARG A 213 -10.85 -13.66 1.84
N GLY A 214 -9.69 -14.24 2.12
CA GLY A 214 -9.46 -15.06 3.31
C GLY A 214 -9.64 -14.28 4.60
N ALA A 215 -9.06 -13.09 4.69
CA ALA A 215 -9.24 -12.17 5.82
C ALA A 215 -10.71 -11.78 6.01
N LEU A 216 -11.41 -11.45 4.94
CA LEU A 216 -12.85 -11.15 5.00
C LEU A 216 -13.67 -12.38 5.42
N SER A 217 -13.31 -13.57 4.94
CA SER A 217 -13.97 -14.83 5.36
C SER A 217 -13.83 -15.08 6.86
N ASN A 218 -12.65 -14.84 7.43
CA ASN A 218 -12.43 -14.90 8.87
C ASN A 218 -13.30 -13.90 9.63
N LEU A 219 -13.35 -12.62 9.16
CA LEU A 219 -14.23 -11.62 9.76
C LEU A 219 -15.70 -11.96 9.69
N ARG A 220 -16.17 -12.62 8.61
CA ARG A 220 -17.54 -13.08 8.52
C ARG A 220 -17.88 -14.12 9.60
N GLY A 221 -16.93 -14.94 9.98
CA GLY A 221 -17.11 -15.89 11.10
C GLY A 221 -17.46 -15.18 12.43
N ILE A 222 -17.05 -13.92 12.58
CA ILE A 222 -17.26 -13.12 13.80
C ILE A 222 -18.44 -12.15 13.64
N HIS A 223 -18.54 -11.47 12.49
CA HIS A 223 -19.45 -10.33 12.26
C HIS A 223 -20.57 -10.62 11.25
N GLY A 224 -20.65 -11.84 10.72
CA GLY A 224 -21.63 -12.21 9.69
C GLY A 224 -21.40 -11.49 8.35
N ASP A 225 -22.44 -11.47 7.53
CA ASP A 225 -22.38 -10.93 6.15
C ASP A 225 -22.21 -9.42 6.09
N GLU A 226 -22.35 -8.70 7.21
CA GLU A 226 -22.08 -7.26 7.32
C GLU A 226 -20.61 -6.96 7.66
N ALA A 227 -19.74 -7.98 7.67
CA ALA A 227 -18.30 -7.79 7.91
C ALA A 227 -17.69 -6.79 6.93
N VAL A 228 -16.87 -5.87 7.45
CA VAL A 228 -16.18 -4.85 6.65
C VAL A 228 -14.68 -4.92 6.94
N LEU A 229 -13.88 -5.22 5.90
CA LEU A 229 -12.43 -5.20 5.93
C LEU A 229 -11.94 -3.90 5.29
N LEU A 230 -11.28 -3.03 6.06
CA LEU A 230 -10.61 -1.83 5.55
C LEU A 230 -9.20 -2.19 5.09
N VAL A 231 -8.84 -1.73 3.90
CA VAL A 231 -7.52 -1.98 3.30
C VAL A 231 -6.90 -0.65 2.85
N PRO A 232 -5.97 -0.08 3.64
CA PRO A 232 -5.14 1.02 3.16
C PRO A 232 -4.20 0.49 2.07
N ILE A 233 -4.43 0.95 0.86
CA ILE A 233 -3.69 0.52 -0.33
C ILE A 233 -3.26 1.74 -1.13
N GLN A 234 -2.09 1.68 -1.74
CA GLN A 234 -1.63 2.75 -2.60
C GLN A 234 -2.68 3.12 -3.65
N GLN A 235 -3.02 4.41 -3.76
CA GLN A 235 -4.10 4.91 -4.61
C GLN A 235 -4.03 4.38 -6.06
N ALA A 236 -2.82 4.33 -6.62
CA ALA A 236 -2.60 3.84 -7.98
C ALA A 236 -2.81 2.31 -8.12
N TRP A 237 -2.69 1.55 -7.03
CA TRP A 237 -2.84 0.10 -7.03
C TRP A 237 -4.31 -0.34 -6.97
N ARG A 238 -5.21 0.49 -6.46
CA ARG A 238 -6.62 0.13 -6.24
C ARG A 238 -7.32 -0.46 -7.48
N ALA A 239 -7.02 0.08 -8.65
CA ALA A 239 -7.69 -0.38 -9.89
C ALA A 239 -7.33 -1.81 -10.26
N SER A 240 -6.05 -2.21 -10.16
CA SER A 240 -5.63 -3.59 -10.45
C SER A 240 -6.05 -4.54 -9.33
N MET A 241 -6.02 -4.12 -8.07
CA MET A 241 -6.53 -4.90 -6.95
C MET A 241 -8.04 -5.16 -7.07
N LEU A 242 -8.83 -4.13 -7.43
CA LEU A 242 -10.26 -4.31 -7.71
C LEU A 242 -10.50 -5.31 -8.86
N SER A 243 -9.67 -5.27 -9.90
CA SER A 243 -9.75 -6.24 -11.00
C SER A 243 -9.44 -7.66 -10.53
N ALA A 244 -8.43 -7.83 -9.68
CA ALA A 244 -8.08 -9.12 -9.09
C ALA A 244 -9.18 -9.66 -8.17
N LEU A 245 -9.78 -8.81 -7.33
CA LEU A 245 -10.93 -9.18 -6.49
C LEU A 245 -12.15 -9.61 -7.33
N LYS A 246 -12.41 -8.91 -8.45
CA LYS A 246 -13.50 -9.27 -9.38
C LYS A 246 -13.28 -10.61 -10.10
N ALA A 247 -12.04 -11.07 -10.21
CA ALA A 247 -11.74 -12.42 -10.70
C ALA A 247 -12.11 -13.51 -9.69
N GLN A 248 -12.45 -13.13 -8.45
CA GLN A 248 -12.90 -14.01 -7.36
C GLN A 248 -11.97 -15.21 -7.13
N PRO A 249 -10.66 -14.99 -6.89
CA PRO A 249 -9.78 -16.10 -6.55
C PRO A 249 -10.24 -16.78 -5.26
N ASP A 250 -9.96 -18.06 -5.10
CA ASP A 250 -10.30 -18.80 -3.89
C ASP A 250 -9.72 -18.12 -2.65
N ALA A 251 -10.49 -18.09 -1.57
CA ALA A 251 -10.09 -17.44 -0.33
C ALA A 251 -8.96 -18.24 0.35
N GLU A 252 -7.81 -17.61 0.55
CA GLU A 252 -6.68 -18.21 1.25
C GLU A 252 -6.77 -17.92 2.75
N THR A 253 -7.12 -18.95 3.53
CA THR A 253 -7.38 -18.80 4.98
C THR A 253 -6.24 -19.28 5.87
N SER A 254 -5.29 -20.05 5.35
CA SER A 254 -4.33 -20.82 6.15
C SER A 254 -3.14 -20.03 6.71
N LEU A 255 -2.92 -18.77 6.26
CA LEU A 255 -1.71 -17.99 6.56
C LEU A 255 -1.99 -16.58 7.10
N LEU A 256 -3.21 -16.33 7.52
CA LEU A 256 -3.54 -15.07 8.18
C LEU A 256 -3.09 -15.17 9.62
N GLY A 257 -1.85 -14.75 9.91
CA GLY A 257 -1.36 -14.59 11.25
C GLY A 257 -2.31 -13.68 12.02
N ALA A 258 -3.30 -14.25 12.69
CA ALA A 258 -3.97 -13.57 13.76
C ALA A 258 -2.89 -13.29 14.79
N SER A 259 -2.58 -12.03 15.06
CA SER A 259 -1.88 -11.68 16.28
C SER A 259 -2.79 -12.03 17.45
N SER A 260 -2.83 -13.31 17.80
CA SER A 260 -3.31 -13.74 19.10
C SER A 260 -2.28 -13.21 20.09
N HIS A 261 -2.65 -12.19 20.84
CA HIS A 261 -2.05 -11.95 22.15
C HIS A 261 -2.27 -13.23 22.96
N GLN A 262 -1.37 -14.22 22.85
CA GLN A 262 -1.19 -15.18 23.90
C GLN A 262 -0.46 -14.41 25.00
N GLU A 263 -1.24 -13.98 25.99
CA GLU A 263 -0.73 -13.68 27.30
C GLU A 263 0.00 -14.95 27.79
N GLU A 264 1.33 -14.90 27.79
CA GLU A 264 2.10 -15.83 28.63
C GLU A 264 1.87 -15.41 30.09
N GLU A 265 1.17 -16.27 30.82
CA GLU A 265 1.14 -16.26 32.29
C GLU A 265 2.52 -16.56 32.91
#